data_d75421d911e1a10234f7b12fd1a35a93
#
_entry.id   d75421d911e1a10234f7b12fd1a35a93
#
_cell.length_a   1.000
_cell.length_b   1.000
_cell.length_c   1.000
_cell.angle_alpha   90.00
_cell.angle_beta   90.00
_cell.angle_gamma   90.00
#
_symmetry.space_group_name_H-M   'P 1'
#
loop_
_entity.id
_entity.type
_entity.pdbx_description
1 polymer ?
#
loop_
_entity_poly.entity_id
_entity_poly.type
_entity_poly.pdbx_seq_one_letter_code
_entity_poly.pdbx_strand_id
1 'polypeptide(L)'
;GTLWFEHADVDDIDELRQPPTVALLDEAKLSYPLKVRRWSEGDAFVPFGMGGRRKKVSDMLIDDKISLPDKRRQFVVVSGGDIVWLVGRRIDERYAVGSGTENVLRIRILPDDDL
;
A
#
# COMPACT_ATOMS: atom_id res chain seq x y z
N GLY A 1 14.38 5.39 -2.64
CA GLY A 1 13.87 5.34 -1.29
C GLY A 1 13.90 3.93 -0.72
N THR A 2 13.70 3.84 0.54
CA THR A 2 13.71 2.58 1.28
C THR A 2 12.33 2.37 1.88
N LEU A 3 11.82 1.13 1.81
CA LEU A 3 10.62 0.75 2.54
C LEU A 3 11.02 0.21 3.90
N TRP A 4 10.38 0.72 4.93
CA TRP A 4 10.59 0.30 6.30
C TRP A 4 9.33 -0.41 6.79
N PHE A 5 9.48 -1.68 7.22
CA PHE A 5 8.38 -2.52 7.69
C PHE A 5 8.49 -2.68 9.19
N GLU A 6 7.40 -2.44 9.90
CA GLU A 6 7.39 -2.64 11.35
C GLU A 6 6.03 -3.16 11.81
N HIS A 7 6.08 -4.02 12.83
CA HIS A 7 4.88 -4.56 13.46
C HIS A 7 4.50 -3.69 14.63
N ALA A 8 3.21 -3.49 14.83
CA ALA A 8 2.70 -2.73 15.94
C ALA A 8 1.38 -3.32 16.43
N ASP A 9 1.11 -3.17 17.72
CA ASP A 9 -0.23 -3.41 18.26
C ASP A 9 -1.12 -2.26 17.80
N VAL A 10 -2.38 -2.55 17.48
CA VAL A 10 -3.30 -1.53 17.03
C VAL A 10 -3.47 -0.41 18.06
N ASP A 11 -3.38 -0.75 19.33
CA ASP A 11 -3.50 0.24 20.43
C ASP A 11 -2.34 1.22 20.47
N ASP A 12 -1.22 0.90 19.83
CA ASP A 12 -0.05 1.78 19.76
C ASP A 12 -0.10 2.71 18.53
N ILE A 13 -1.13 2.60 17.71
CA ILE A 13 -1.32 3.49 16.56
C ILE A 13 -2.15 4.68 16.99
N ASP A 14 -1.50 5.85 17.06
CA ASP A 14 -2.15 7.08 17.53
C ASP A 14 -3.11 7.65 16.48
N GLU A 15 -2.81 7.49 15.20
CA GLU A 15 -3.57 8.09 14.13
C GLU A 15 -3.72 7.08 12.98
N LEU A 16 -4.97 6.71 12.65
CA LEU A 16 -5.24 5.81 11.54
C LEU A 16 -5.11 6.50 10.18
N ARG A 17 -5.36 7.80 10.15
CA ARG A 17 -5.23 8.58 8.94
C ARG A 17 -3.76 8.92 8.71
N GLN A 18 -3.19 8.37 7.64
CA GLN A 18 -1.77 8.51 7.34
C GLN A 18 -1.58 9.17 5.98
N PRO A 19 -0.43 9.83 5.77
CA PRO A 19 -0.08 10.32 4.45
C PRO A 19 0.11 9.14 3.47
N PRO A 20 0.06 9.41 2.15
CA PRO A 20 0.23 8.33 1.16
C PRO A 20 1.56 7.58 1.25
N THR A 21 2.55 8.14 1.92
CA THR A 21 3.87 7.50 2.11
C THR A 21 3.88 6.45 3.22
N VAL A 22 2.76 6.29 3.93
CA VAL A 22 2.63 5.31 5.02
C VAL A 22 1.43 4.42 4.75
N ALA A 23 1.63 3.11 4.84
CA ALA A 23 0.56 2.13 4.76
C ALA A 23 0.35 1.50 6.13
N LEU A 24 -0.90 1.45 6.59
CA LEU A 24 -1.30 0.67 7.77
C LEU A 24 -2.19 -0.46 7.30
N LEU A 25 -1.76 -1.69 7.53
CA LEU A 25 -2.45 -2.89 7.08
C LEU A 25 -2.80 -3.78 8.26
N ASP A 26 -3.95 -4.45 8.17
CA ASP A 26 -4.36 -5.45 9.15
C ASP A 26 -3.48 -6.69 8.97
N GLU A 27 -2.58 -6.92 9.90
CA GLU A 27 -1.58 -7.97 9.76
C GLU A 27 -2.19 -9.37 9.67
N ALA A 28 -3.31 -9.60 10.35
CA ALA A 28 -3.98 -10.90 10.33
C ALA A 28 -4.48 -11.30 8.94
N LYS A 29 -4.68 -10.33 8.05
CA LYS A 29 -5.15 -10.59 6.68
C LYS A 29 -4.02 -10.84 5.70
N LEU A 30 -2.78 -10.62 6.09
CA LEU A 30 -1.63 -10.74 5.20
C LEU A 30 -1.13 -12.18 5.12
N SER A 31 -0.59 -12.53 3.96
CA SER A 31 0.12 -13.79 3.72
C SER A 31 1.58 -13.47 3.43
N TYR A 32 2.47 -14.09 4.19
CA TYR A 32 3.91 -13.89 4.03
C TYR A 32 4.52 -14.99 3.16
N PRO A 33 5.62 -14.72 2.47
CA PRO A 33 6.34 -13.45 2.42
C PRO A 33 5.61 -12.41 1.57
N LEU A 34 5.77 -11.15 1.92
CA LEU A 34 5.33 -10.05 1.06
C LEU A 34 6.34 -9.87 -0.07
N LYS A 35 5.83 -9.44 -1.22
CA LYS A 35 6.68 -9.13 -2.38
C LYS A 35 6.58 -7.65 -2.70
N VAL A 36 7.69 -7.04 -3.06
CA VAL A 36 7.74 -5.67 -3.57
C VAL A 36 8.24 -5.75 -5.00
N ARG A 37 7.46 -5.26 -5.93
CA ARG A 37 7.80 -5.28 -7.36
C ARG A 37 7.24 -4.06 -8.06
N ARG A 38 7.72 -3.82 -9.25
CA ARG A 38 7.09 -2.81 -10.12
C ARG A 38 5.72 -3.31 -10.56
N TRP A 39 4.80 -2.38 -10.75
CA TRP A 39 3.51 -2.72 -11.32
C TRP A 39 3.67 -3.20 -12.76
N SER A 40 2.71 -3.95 -13.24
CA SER A 40 2.65 -4.38 -14.65
C SER A 40 1.22 -4.30 -15.15
N GLU A 41 1.08 -4.32 -16.49
CA GLU A 41 -0.25 -4.34 -17.11
C GLU A 41 -1.06 -5.53 -16.59
N GLY A 42 -2.33 -5.29 -16.37
CA GLY A 42 -3.21 -6.29 -15.80
C GLY A 42 -3.32 -6.25 -14.27
N ASP A 43 -2.41 -5.56 -13.59
CA ASP A 43 -2.51 -5.38 -12.14
C ASP A 43 -3.77 -4.60 -11.78
N ALA A 44 -4.46 -5.09 -10.74
CA ALA A 44 -5.67 -4.44 -10.23
C ALA A 44 -5.74 -4.62 -8.71
N PHE A 45 -6.46 -3.75 -8.06
CA PHE A 45 -6.67 -3.81 -6.62
C PHE A 45 -7.98 -3.10 -6.27
N VAL A 46 -8.33 -3.08 -4.98
CA VAL A 46 -9.53 -2.40 -4.49
C VAL A 46 -9.08 -1.16 -3.71
N PRO A 47 -8.98 0.01 -4.36
CA PRO A 47 -8.42 1.20 -3.69
C PRO A 47 -9.24 1.62 -2.49
N PHE A 48 -8.58 1.89 -1.38
CA PHE A 48 -9.23 2.36 -0.16
C PHE A 48 -9.95 3.69 -0.41
N GLY A 49 -11.19 3.76 0.08
CA GLY A 49 -11.95 5.01 0.01
C GLY A 49 -12.58 5.30 -1.35
N MET A 50 -12.65 4.30 -2.24
CA MET A 50 -13.20 4.47 -3.59
C MET A 50 -14.39 3.54 -3.85
N GLY A 51 -15.20 3.30 -2.85
CA GLY A 51 -16.47 2.59 -3.00
C GLY A 51 -16.38 1.08 -3.09
N GLY A 52 -15.24 0.48 -2.76
CA GLY A 52 -15.07 -0.97 -2.75
C GLY A 52 -14.98 -1.61 -4.13
N ARG A 53 -14.75 -0.83 -5.17
CA ARG A 53 -14.67 -1.33 -6.54
C ARG A 53 -13.24 -1.67 -6.91
N ARG A 54 -13.08 -2.75 -7.66
CA ARG A 54 -11.81 -3.13 -8.23
C ARG A 54 -11.43 -2.15 -9.33
N LYS A 55 -10.17 -1.73 -9.33
CA LYS A 55 -9.65 -0.77 -10.30
C LYS A 55 -8.29 -1.22 -10.81
N LYS A 56 -8.05 -1.05 -12.10
CA LYS A 56 -6.73 -1.33 -12.68
C LYS A 56 -5.71 -0.31 -12.20
N VAL A 57 -4.51 -0.77 -11.91
CA VAL A 57 -3.41 0.13 -11.52
C VAL A 57 -3.14 1.13 -12.63
N SER A 58 -3.16 0.68 -13.90
CA SER A 58 -2.96 1.60 -15.05
C SER A 58 -3.97 2.74 -15.05
N ASP A 59 -5.25 2.45 -14.78
CA ASP A 59 -6.29 3.48 -14.73
C ASP A 59 -6.09 4.43 -13.55
N MET A 60 -5.66 3.89 -12.42
CA MET A 60 -5.36 4.70 -11.24
C MET A 60 -4.25 5.70 -11.51
N LEU A 61 -3.19 5.26 -12.18
CA LEU A 61 -2.06 6.11 -12.51
C LEU A 61 -2.44 7.19 -13.53
N ILE A 62 -3.32 6.86 -14.49
CA ILE A 62 -3.84 7.83 -15.45
C ILE A 62 -4.70 8.87 -14.74
N ASP A 63 -5.63 8.44 -13.88
CA ASP A 63 -6.51 9.34 -13.16
C ASP A 63 -5.73 10.29 -12.25
N ASP A 64 -4.66 9.81 -11.65
CA ASP A 64 -3.79 10.61 -10.79
C ASP A 64 -2.80 11.46 -11.59
N LYS A 65 -2.87 11.42 -12.92
CA LYS A 65 -2.02 12.21 -13.83
C LYS A 65 -0.53 12.00 -13.58
N ILE A 66 -0.15 10.77 -13.37
CA ILE A 66 1.25 10.43 -13.07
C ILE A 66 2.07 10.53 -14.36
N SER A 67 3.25 11.17 -14.26
CA SER A 67 4.15 11.29 -15.40
C SER A 67 4.65 9.92 -15.85
N LEU A 68 5.05 9.82 -17.13
CA LEU A 68 5.55 8.55 -17.66
C LEU A 68 6.78 8.02 -16.90
N PRO A 69 7.80 8.85 -16.57
CA PRO A 69 8.91 8.36 -15.74
C PRO A 69 8.47 7.82 -14.38
N ASP A 70 7.51 8.46 -13.74
CA ASP A 70 7.01 8.03 -12.43
C ASP A 70 6.20 6.73 -12.55
N LYS A 71 5.43 6.55 -13.63
CA LYS A 71 4.74 5.29 -13.89
C LYS A 71 5.75 4.14 -13.97
N ARG A 72 6.87 4.33 -14.63
CA ARG A 72 7.88 3.29 -14.79
C ARG A 72 8.53 2.88 -13.47
N ARG A 73 8.51 3.77 -12.50
CA ARG A 73 9.10 3.55 -11.16
C ARG A 73 8.08 3.16 -10.11
N GLN A 74 6.81 3.02 -10.48
CA GLN A 74 5.76 2.71 -9.53
C GLN A 74 5.90 1.28 -9.03
N PHE A 75 5.95 1.12 -7.71
CA PHE A 75 6.00 -0.18 -7.05
C PHE A 75 4.67 -0.55 -6.42
N VAL A 76 4.49 -1.84 -6.22
CA VAL A 76 3.36 -2.41 -5.49
C VAL A 76 3.90 -3.38 -4.44
N VAL A 77 3.19 -3.48 -3.32
CA VAL A 77 3.42 -4.51 -2.32
C VAL A 77 2.33 -5.56 -2.50
N VAL A 78 2.73 -6.81 -2.57
CA VAL A 78 1.85 -7.95 -2.88
C VAL A 78 1.84 -8.93 -1.71
N SER A 79 0.68 -9.38 -1.33
CA SER A 79 0.44 -10.39 -0.31
C SER A 79 -0.47 -11.48 -0.88
N GLY A 80 0.01 -12.72 -0.95
CA GLY A 80 -0.81 -13.84 -1.41
C GLY A 80 -1.44 -13.65 -2.80
N GLY A 81 -0.78 -12.94 -3.69
CA GLY A 81 -1.30 -12.66 -5.02
C GLY A 81 -2.12 -11.39 -5.13
N ASP A 82 -2.46 -10.76 -4.01
CA ASP A 82 -3.20 -9.50 -4.01
C ASP A 82 -2.25 -8.31 -3.80
N ILE A 83 -2.47 -7.23 -4.54
CA ILE A 83 -1.81 -5.97 -4.26
C ILE A 83 -2.45 -5.39 -3.00
N VAL A 84 -1.64 -5.14 -1.98
CA VAL A 84 -2.11 -4.54 -0.72
C VAL A 84 -1.77 -3.06 -0.63
N TRP A 85 -0.80 -2.60 -1.39
CA TRP A 85 -0.41 -1.20 -1.42
C TRP A 85 0.15 -0.79 -2.77
N LEU A 86 -0.44 0.23 -3.35
CA LEU A 86 0.15 0.97 -4.47
C LEU A 86 1.08 1.99 -3.81
N VAL A 87 2.36 1.70 -3.82
CA VAL A 87 3.36 2.37 -2.97
C VAL A 87 3.36 3.88 -3.17
N GLY A 88 3.26 4.60 -2.06
CA GLY A 88 3.24 6.06 -2.08
C GLY A 88 1.90 6.66 -2.48
N ARG A 89 0.87 5.83 -2.68
CA ARG A 89 -0.42 6.32 -3.17
C ARG A 89 -1.60 5.84 -2.35
N ARG A 90 -1.94 4.55 -2.41
CA ARG A 90 -3.17 4.06 -1.78
C ARG A 90 -3.07 2.58 -1.42
N ILE A 91 -3.59 2.23 -0.24
CA ILE A 91 -3.70 0.82 0.17
C ILE A 91 -4.93 0.18 -0.47
N ASP A 92 -4.95 -1.16 -0.43
CA ASP A 92 -6.13 -1.93 -0.78
C ASP A 92 -7.08 -1.96 0.40
N GLU A 93 -8.36 -1.70 0.13
CA GLU A 93 -9.39 -1.60 1.16
C GLU A 93 -9.59 -2.89 1.94
N ARG A 94 -9.40 -4.03 1.30
CA ARG A 94 -9.61 -5.34 1.93
C ARG A 94 -8.61 -5.61 3.06
N TYR A 95 -7.49 -4.91 3.05
CA TYR A 95 -6.39 -5.09 4.00
C TYR A 95 -6.26 -3.94 4.98
N ALA A 96 -7.19 -2.99 4.94
CA ALA A 96 -7.16 -1.82 5.82
C ALA A 96 -7.43 -2.21 7.27
N VAL A 97 -6.91 -1.41 8.19
CA VAL A 97 -7.20 -1.54 9.61
C VAL A 97 -8.70 -1.27 9.84
N GLY A 98 -9.34 -2.17 10.57
CA GLY A 98 -10.76 -2.08 10.89
C GLY A 98 -11.02 -2.30 12.37
N SER A 99 -12.31 -2.40 12.73
CA SER A 99 -12.72 -2.49 14.14
C SER A 99 -12.22 -3.76 14.84
N GLY A 100 -11.96 -4.83 14.11
CA GLY A 100 -11.47 -6.10 14.66
C GLY A 100 -9.96 -6.28 14.58
N THR A 101 -9.24 -5.30 14.10
CA THR A 101 -7.79 -5.41 13.92
C THR A 101 -7.09 -5.38 15.26
N GLU A 102 -6.19 -6.33 15.49
CA GLU A 102 -5.37 -6.39 16.71
C GLU A 102 -3.92 -5.97 16.41
N ASN A 103 -3.34 -6.50 15.35
CA ASN A 103 -1.96 -6.23 14.96
C ASN A 103 -1.92 -5.55 13.60
N VAL A 104 -1.00 -4.60 13.48
CA VAL A 104 -0.84 -3.77 12.29
C VAL A 104 0.56 -3.95 11.72
N LEU A 105 0.65 -4.10 10.41
CA LEU A 105 1.91 -3.91 9.70
C LEU A 105 1.93 -2.48 9.19
N ARG A 106 2.93 -1.71 9.62
CA ARG A 106 3.15 -0.36 9.12
C ARG A 106 4.31 -0.38 8.14
N ILE A 107 4.08 0.15 6.95
CA ILE A 107 5.12 0.29 5.93
C ILE A 107 5.29 1.77 5.67
N ARG A 108 6.52 2.26 5.75
CA ARG A 108 6.84 3.67 5.50
C ARG A 108 7.87 3.78 4.40
N ILE A 109 7.70 4.78 3.55
CA ILE A 109 8.75 5.17 2.61
C ILE A 109 9.67 6.11 3.36
N LEU A 110 10.93 5.70 3.50
CA LEU A 110 11.96 6.57 4.07
C LEU A 110 12.67 7.29 2.93
N PRO A 111 12.98 8.58 3.11
CA PRO A 111 13.73 9.30 2.10
C PRO A 111 15.12 8.72 1.95
N ASP A 112 15.71 8.91 0.77
CA ASP A 112 17.11 8.56 0.56
C ASP A 112 17.98 9.43 1.44
N ASP A 113 19.03 8.83 1.97
CA ASP A 113 20.01 9.55 2.78
C ASP A 113 21.04 10.18 1.86
N ASP A 114 20.77 11.40 1.46
CA ASP A 114 21.63 12.15 0.52
C ASP A 114 22.76 12.85 1.27
N LEU A 115 23.76 12.12 1.56
CA LEU A 115 24.92 12.71 2.20
C LEU A 115 25.97 13.14 1.21
#